data_549dfbedb7782a7a5dd185059e92e9d9
#
_entry.id   549dfbedb7782a7a5dd185059e92e9d9
#
_cell.length_a   1.000
_cell.length_b   1.000
_cell.length_c   1.000
_cell.angle_alpha   90.00
_cell.angle_beta   90.00
_cell.angle_gamma   90.00
#
_symmetry.space_group_name_H-M   'P 1'
#
loop_
_entity.id
_entity.type
_entity.pdbx_description
1 polymer ?
#
loop_
_entity_poly.entity_id
_entity_poly.type
_entity_poly.pdbx_seq_one_letter_code
_entity_poly.pdbx_strand_id
1 'polypeptide(L)'
;MVEAMDDVYYDQMRDALARWADIPDDAWLLMKRVFRVTRLPRLGFALKPGDQPSHVFFVCSGLLRYFAASPTQRPANKVFLWENMFSNPIGECSLNFDVDCGIQALEPTVVLMADAEEFDTLYDQHPVFDRLGRKLGEWWLEQKEARALAFQQQDAKERYETFVQRNPVLVQRVSQIHIASYLGITEVSLSRIRRQLARPSWPRHSEPATANRR
;
A
#
# COMPACT_ATOMS: atom_id res chain seq x y z
N MET A 1 -32.30 -1.42 -0.89
CA MET A 1 -31.62 -1.07 0.37
C MET A 1 -30.14 -1.42 0.35
N VAL A 2 -29.70 -2.51 -0.29
CA VAL A 2 -28.28 -2.84 -0.48
C VAL A 2 -27.61 -1.90 -1.50
N GLU A 3 -28.28 -1.55 -2.60
CA GLU A 3 -27.74 -0.65 -3.64
C GLU A 3 -27.45 0.76 -3.11
N ALA A 4 -28.30 1.32 -2.25
CA ALA A 4 -28.08 2.65 -1.68
C ALA A 4 -26.90 2.70 -0.66
N MET A 5 -26.53 1.57 -0.08
CA MET A 5 -25.35 1.45 0.79
C MET A 5 -24.05 1.34 0.00
N ASP A 6 -24.11 0.85 -1.24
CA ASP A 6 -22.91 0.69 -2.06
C ASP A 6 -22.56 2.00 -2.80
N ASP A 7 -23.52 2.91 -3.03
CA ASP A 7 -23.26 4.21 -3.67
C ASP A 7 -22.24 5.07 -2.89
N VAL A 8 -22.21 4.98 -1.56
CA VAL A 8 -21.22 5.70 -0.74
C VAL A 8 -19.77 5.34 -1.11
N TYR A 9 -19.52 4.10 -1.54
CA TYR A 9 -18.18 3.67 -1.95
C TYR A 9 -17.78 4.24 -3.31
N TYR A 10 -18.74 4.40 -4.22
CA TYR A 10 -18.49 5.03 -5.51
C TYR A 10 -18.21 6.53 -5.33
N ASP A 11 -18.98 7.22 -4.47
CA ASP A 11 -18.74 8.64 -4.16
C ASP A 11 -17.36 8.82 -3.53
N GLN A 12 -16.98 7.96 -2.58
CA GLN A 12 -15.64 7.94 -1.97
C GLN A 12 -14.54 7.75 -3.03
N MET A 13 -14.73 6.87 -4.01
CA MET A 13 -13.78 6.67 -5.09
C MET A 13 -13.68 7.92 -5.97
N ARG A 14 -14.81 8.54 -6.34
CA ARG A 14 -14.83 9.77 -7.13
C ARG A 14 -14.07 10.90 -6.43
N ASP A 15 -14.34 11.12 -5.15
CA ASP A 15 -13.66 12.13 -4.33
C ASP A 15 -12.14 11.85 -4.24
N ALA A 16 -11.76 10.61 -4.06
CA ALA A 16 -10.35 10.23 -3.99
C ALA A 16 -9.62 10.45 -5.33
N LEU A 17 -10.28 10.24 -6.46
CA LEU A 17 -9.72 10.42 -7.80
C LEU A 17 -9.69 11.89 -8.23
N ALA A 18 -10.54 12.76 -7.67
CA ALA A 18 -10.62 14.19 -7.98
C ALA A 18 -9.26 14.91 -7.78
N ARG A 19 -8.41 14.41 -6.88
CA ARG A 19 -7.04 14.94 -6.70
C ARG A 19 -6.15 14.81 -7.93
N TRP A 20 -6.48 13.92 -8.88
CA TRP A 20 -5.67 13.64 -10.06
C TRP A 20 -6.31 14.07 -11.37
N ALA A 21 -7.64 13.95 -11.45
CA ALA A 21 -8.40 14.42 -12.59
C ALA A 21 -9.83 14.76 -12.16
N ASP A 22 -10.37 15.83 -12.71
CA ASP A 22 -11.81 16.10 -12.66
C ASP A 22 -12.50 15.16 -13.65
N ILE A 23 -13.33 14.24 -13.13
CA ILE A 23 -14.00 13.20 -13.91
C ILE A 23 -15.41 13.67 -14.23
N PRO A 24 -15.72 13.98 -15.51
CA PRO A 24 -17.06 14.37 -15.93
C PRO A 24 -18.11 13.28 -15.64
N ASP A 25 -19.36 13.66 -15.53
CA ASP A 25 -20.44 12.74 -15.14
C ASP A 25 -20.62 11.57 -16.14
N ASP A 26 -20.46 11.81 -17.42
CA ASP A 26 -20.54 10.78 -18.46
C ASP A 26 -19.40 9.76 -18.31
N ALA A 27 -18.17 10.20 -18.10
CA ALA A 27 -17.04 9.34 -17.82
C ALA A 27 -17.21 8.61 -16.47
N TRP A 28 -17.75 9.29 -15.46
CA TRP A 28 -18.04 8.69 -14.17
C TRP A 28 -19.04 7.53 -14.28
N LEU A 29 -20.08 7.67 -15.10
CA LEU A 29 -21.04 6.60 -15.35
C LEU A 29 -20.39 5.38 -16.03
N LEU A 30 -19.42 5.58 -16.92
CA LEU A 30 -18.64 4.49 -17.51
C LEU A 30 -17.84 3.75 -16.43
N MET A 31 -17.14 4.49 -15.56
CA MET A 31 -16.38 3.91 -14.47
C MET A 31 -17.26 3.11 -13.50
N LYS A 32 -18.41 3.64 -13.10
CA LYS A 32 -19.37 2.92 -12.24
C LYS A 32 -19.84 1.58 -12.85
N ARG A 33 -19.87 1.45 -14.16
CA ARG A 33 -20.32 0.21 -14.83
C ARG A 33 -19.32 -0.93 -14.71
N VAL A 34 -18.03 -0.66 -14.66
CA VAL A 34 -16.98 -1.69 -14.60
C VAL A 34 -16.62 -2.09 -13.16
N PHE A 35 -16.84 -1.22 -12.17
CA PHE A 35 -16.54 -1.52 -10.79
C PHE A 35 -17.69 -2.21 -10.07
N ARG A 36 -17.35 -3.14 -9.16
CA ARG A 36 -18.30 -3.86 -8.29
C ARG A 36 -17.79 -3.86 -6.86
N VAL A 37 -18.70 -3.68 -5.89
CA VAL A 37 -18.38 -3.79 -4.47
C VAL A 37 -18.07 -5.24 -4.11
N THR A 38 -16.88 -5.47 -3.60
CA THR A 38 -16.42 -6.79 -3.14
C THR A 38 -15.98 -6.70 -1.68
N ARG A 39 -16.41 -7.66 -0.88
CA ARG A 39 -16.10 -7.73 0.56
C ARG A 39 -15.20 -8.93 0.83
N LEU A 40 -14.04 -8.64 1.40
CA LEU A 40 -13.04 -9.64 1.74
C LEU A 40 -13.02 -9.82 3.28
N PRO A 41 -13.19 -11.04 3.78
CA PRO A 41 -12.97 -11.30 5.21
C PRO A 41 -11.48 -11.11 5.53
N ARG A 42 -11.17 -10.94 6.82
CA ARG A 42 -9.78 -10.95 7.27
C ARG A 42 -9.09 -12.24 6.80
N LEU A 43 -7.89 -12.10 6.27
CA LEU A 43 -7.07 -13.13 5.61
C LEU A 43 -7.65 -13.68 4.30
N GLY A 44 -8.77 -13.12 3.81
CA GLY A 44 -9.27 -13.39 2.46
C GLY A 44 -8.30 -12.88 1.39
N PHE A 45 -8.29 -13.56 0.24
CA PHE A 45 -7.44 -13.21 -0.89
C PHE A 45 -8.24 -12.48 -1.96
N ALA A 46 -7.71 -11.35 -2.43
CA ALA A 46 -8.13 -10.72 -3.68
C ALA A 46 -7.36 -11.31 -4.89
N LEU A 47 -6.13 -11.78 -4.65
CA LEU A 47 -5.32 -12.54 -5.60
C LEU A 47 -4.55 -13.58 -4.80
N LYS A 48 -4.70 -14.86 -5.16
CA LYS A 48 -3.88 -15.93 -4.56
C LYS A 48 -2.55 -16.05 -5.30
N PRO A 49 -1.48 -16.47 -4.60
CA PRO A 49 -0.24 -16.84 -5.27
C PRO A 49 -0.52 -17.92 -6.34
N GLY A 50 0.05 -17.74 -7.52
CA GLY A 50 -0.17 -18.62 -8.68
C GLY A 50 -1.32 -18.23 -9.59
N ASP A 51 -2.26 -17.38 -9.13
CA ASP A 51 -3.31 -16.86 -9.99
C ASP A 51 -2.79 -15.70 -10.85
N GLN A 52 -3.37 -15.52 -12.04
CA GLN A 52 -3.07 -14.37 -12.90
C GLN A 52 -3.73 -13.10 -12.35
N PRO A 53 -2.99 -11.97 -12.28
CA PRO A 53 -3.57 -10.69 -11.89
C PRO A 53 -4.57 -10.22 -12.96
N SER A 54 -5.83 -10.23 -12.62
CA SER A 54 -6.92 -9.91 -13.55
C SER A 54 -7.84 -8.79 -13.07
N HIS A 55 -7.49 -8.11 -11.98
CA HIS A 55 -8.38 -7.11 -11.38
C HIS A 55 -7.66 -5.85 -10.94
N VAL A 56 -8.38 -4.74 -11.03
CA VAL A 56 -8.04 -3.43 -10.48
C VAL A 56 -8.86 -3.19 -9.23
N PHE A 57 -8.28 -2.60 -8.19
CA PHE A 57 -8.95 -2.38 -6.91
C PHE A 57 -8.86 -0.93 -6.46
N PHE A 58 -9.96 -0.44 -5.88
CA PHE A 58 -9.96 0.75 -5.03
C PHE A 58 -10.40 0.32 -3.63
N VAL A 59 -9.60 0.66 -2.61
CA VAL A 59 -9.90 0.30 -1.23
C VAL A 59 -10.85 1.32 -0.62
N CYS A 60 -12.07 0.89 -0.30
CA CYS A 60 -13.08 1.71 0.36
C CYS A 60 -12.90 1.70 1.88
N SER A 61 -12.67 0.53 2.46
CA SER A 61 -12.36 0.37 3.87
C SER A 61 -11.50 -0.86 4.09
N GLY A 62 -10.65 -0.84 5.10
CA GLY A 62 -9.79 -1.97 5.45
C GLY A 62 -8.38 -1.84 4.89
N LEU A 63 -7.68 -2.95 4.83
CA LEU A 63 -6.24 -3.00 4.58
C LEU A 63 -5.86 -4.25 3.80
N LEU A 64 -5.23 -4.07 2.65
CA LEU A 64 -4.64 -5.12 1.84
C LEU A 64 -3.11 -5.10 1.93
N ARG A 65 -2.49 -6.26 1.81
CA ARG A 65 -1.06 -6.40 1.55
C ARG A 65 -0.82 -7.03 0.19
N TYR A 66 0.12 -6.50 -0.56
CA TYR A 66 0.79 -7.18 -1.66
C TYR A 66 2.04 -7.86 -1.13
N PHE A 67 2.25 -9.11 -1.50
CA PHE A 67 3.45 -9.84 -1.11
C PHE A 67 3.94 -10.73 -2.26
N ALA A 68 5.25 -10.89 -2.33
CA ALA A 68 5.86 -11.93 -3.14
C ALA A 68 5.81 -13.23 -2.36
N ALA A 69 5.23 -14.27 -2.94
CA ALA A 69 5.28 -15.61 -2.40
C ALA A 69 6.61 -16.27 -2.81
N SER A 70 7.10 -17.16 -1.98
CA SER A 70 8.29 -17.95 -2.26
C SER A 70 8.08 -19.37 -1.73
N PRO A 71 8.41 -20.40 -2.50
CA PRO A 71 8.31 -21.78 -2.02
C PRO A 71 9.32 -22.11 -0.92
N THR A 72 10.41 -21.35 -0.82
CA THR A 72 11.54 -21.60 0.09
C THR A 72 11.73 -20.55 1.17
N GLN A 73 11.10 -19.39 1.05
CA GLN A 73 11.28 -18.26 1.97
C GLN A 73 9.93 -17.76 2.50
N ARG A 74 9.96 -17.00 3.60
CA ARG A 74 8.77 -16.32 4.08
C ARG A 74 8.30 -15.29 3.05
N PRO A 75 6.97 -15.12 2.86
CA PRO A 75 6.43 -14.12 1.96
C PRO A 75 6.96 -12.72 2.25
N ALA A 76 7.42 -12.00 1.22
CA ALA A 76 7.96 -10.65 1.35
C ALA A 76 6.89 -9.61 1.01
N ASN A 77 6.49 -8.78 1.98
CA ASN A 77 5.55 -7.70 1.74
C ASN A 77 6.17 -6.60 0.88
N LYS A 78 5.48 -6.24 -0.19
CA LYS A 78 5.90 -5.21 -1.15
C LYS A 78 5.18 -3.89 -0.93
N VAL A 79 3.87 -3.94 -0.72
CA VAL A 79 2.99 -2.78 -0.60
C VAL A 79 1.88 -3.08 0.40
N PHE A 80 1.41 -2.03 1.09
CA PHE A 80 0.14 -2.00 1.77
C PHE A 80 -0.79 -1.03 1.05
N LEU A 81 -2.06 -1.40 0.89
CA LEU A 81 -3.13 -0.56 0.38
C LEU A 81 -4.19 -0.41 1.46
N TRP A 82 -4.57 0.81 1.71
CA TRP A 82 -5.63 1.16 2.67
C TRP A 82 -6.62 2.13 2.03
N GLU A 83 -7.53 2.67 2.80
CA GLU A 83 -8.62 3.53 2.31
C GLU A 83 -8.13 4.61 1.35
N ASN A 84 -8.89 4.83 0.28
CA ASN A 84 -8.65 5.83 -0.77
C ASN A 84 -7.42 5.54 -1.66
N MET A 85 -6.90 4.32 -1.63
CA MET A 85 -5.83 3.91 -2.53
C MET A 85 -6.35 3.06 -3.68
N PHE A 86 -5.82 3.36 -4.85
CA PHE A 86 -6.01 2.56 -6.06
C PHE A 86 -4.87 1.57 -6.22
N SER A 87 -5.16 0.33 -6.60
CA SER A 87 -4.12 -0.64 -6.94
C SER A 87 -3.42 -0.23 -8.25
N ASN A 88 -2.19 -0.66 -8.41
CA ASN A 88 -1.53 -0.61 -9.71
C ASN A 88 -1.73 -1.95 -10.43
N PRO A 89 -2.60 -2.02 -11.45
CA PRO A 89 -2.85 -3.28 -12.14
C PRO A 89 -1.62 -3.79 -12.92
N ILE A 90 -0.76 -2.87 -13.36
CA ILE A 90 0.35 -3.19 -14.28
C ILE A 90 1.65 -3.49 -13.54
N GLY A 91 1.81 -3.04 -12.29
CA GLY A 91 3.15 -2.86 -11.78
C GLY A 91 3.66 -3.86 -10.77
N GLU A 92 2.83 -4.46 -9.94
CA GLU A 92 3.33 -5.25 -8.81
C GLU A 92 3.35 -6.76 -9.06
N CYS A 93 2.38 -7.28 -9.79
CA CYS A 93 2.29 -8.70 -10.09
C CYS A 93 2.55 -9.04 -11.56
N SER A 94 2.30 -8.12 -12.50
CA SER A 94 2.35 -8.41 -13.93
C SER A 94 3.73 -8.35 -14.57
N LEU A 95 4.70 -7.62 -14.00
CA LEU A 95 6.02 -7.44 -14.61
C LEU A 95 7.08 -8.44 -14.12
N ASN A 96 6.79 -9.22 -13.09
CA ASN A 96 7.70 -10.25 -12.60
C ASN A 96 7.17 -11.62 -13.00
N PHE A 97 7.50 -12.07 -14.18
CA PHE A 97 7.08 -13.33 -14.78
C PHE A 97 7.45 -14.58 -13.98
N ASP A 98 8.38 -14.48 -13.01
CA ASP A 98 8.89 -15.59 -12.22
C ASP A 98 8.59 -15.52 -10.72
N VAL A 99 7.80 -14.54 -10.26
CA VAL A 99 7.51 -14.38 -8.84
C VAL A 99 6.01 -14.43 -8.60
N ASP A 100 5.58 -15.49 -7.93
CA ASP A 100 4.20 -15.58 -7.44
C ASP A 100 3.88 -14.41 -6.52
N CYS A 101 2.82 -13.70 -6.82
CA CYS A 101 2.33 -12.60 -6.00
C CYS A 101 0.98 -12.95 -5.38
N GLY A 102 0.73 -12.43 -4.19
CA GLY A 102 -0.57 -12.51 -3.56
C GLY A 102 -1.04 -11.16 -3.06
N ILE A 103 -2.37 -10.98 -3.04
CA ILE A 103 -3.05 -9.83 -2.45
C ILE A 103 -4.01 -10.37 -1.39
N GLN A 104 -3.76 -9.99 -0.13
CA GLN A 104 -4.51 -10.53 1.01
C GLN A 104 -4.99 -9.41 1.93
N ALA A 105 -6.22 -9.52 2.39
CA ALA A 105 -6.80 -8.64 3.39
C ALA A 105 -6.21 -8.92 4.78
N LEU A 106 -5.67 -7.91 5.44
CA LEU A 106 -5.15 -8.01 6.81
C LEU A 106 -6.24 -7.81 7.87
N GLU A 107 -7.34 -7.20 7.47
CA GLU A 107 -8.56 -7.01 8.26
C GLU A 107 -9.79 -7.12 7.34
N PRO A 108 -11.03 -7.12 7.85
CA PRO A 108 -12.22 -7.07 6.99
C PRO A 108 -12.13 -5.85 6.06
N THR A 109 -12.18 -6.10 4.75
CA THR A 109 -11.89 -5.08 3.73
C THR A 109 -13.01 -5.01 2.70
N VAL A 110 -13.40 -3.80 2.33
CA VAL A 110 -14.31 -3.52 1.22
C VAL A 110 -13.54 -2.83 0.12
N VAL A 111 -13.63 -3.37 -1.08
CA VAL A 111 -13.03 -2.80 -2.29
C VAL A 111 -14.09 -2.60 -3.37
N LEU A 112 -13.91 -1.58 -4.18
CA LEU A 112 -14.45 -1.55 -5.53
C LEU A 112 -13.45 -2.29 -6.42
N MET A 113 -13.92 -3.31 -7.13
CA MET A 113 -13.09 -4.19 -7.94
C MET A 113 -13.62 -4.20 -9.38
N ALA A 114 -12.73 -4.07 -10.33
CA ALA A 114 -13.03 -4.16 -11.75
C ALA A 114 -12.14 -5.22 -12.40
N ASP A 115 -12.65 -5.93 -13.38
CA ASP A 115 -11.83 -6.74 -14.27
C ASP A 115 -10.84 -5.83 -15.03
N ALA A 116 -9.58 -6.28 -15.17
CA ALA A 116 -8.54 -5.46 -15.76
C ALA A 116 -8.76 -5.20 -17.26
N GLU A 117 -9.33 -6.16 -17.98
CA GLU A 117 -9.64 -6.00 -19.40
C GLU A 117 -10.84 -5.05 -19.58
N GLU A 118 -11.89 -5.17 -18.73
CA GLU A 118 -12.99 -4.21 -18.75
C GLU A 118 -12.51 -2.80 -18.37
N PHE A 119 -11.66 -2.68 -17.38
CA PHE A 119 -11.07 -1.39 -16.99
C PHE A 119 -10.26 -0.76 -18.12
N ASP A 120 -9.49 -1.56 -18.87
CA ASP A 120 -8.67 -1.09 -19.97
C ASP A 120 -9.53 -0.48 -21.10
N THR A 121 -10.74 -1.02 -21.33
CA THR A 121 -11.66 -0.43 -22.32
C THR A 121 -12.07 1.02 -22.05
N LEU A 122 -11.93 1.49 -20.80
CA LEU A 122 -12.26 2.87 -20.46
C LEU A 122 -11.34 3.89 -21.15
N TYR A 123 -10.09 3.53 -21.39
CA TYR A 123 -9.12 4.39 -22.08
C TYR A 123 -9.57 4.76 -23.49
N ASP A 124 -10.25 3.84 -24.19
CA ASP A 124 -10.79 4.07 -25.52
C ASP A 124 -12.09 4.89 -25.51
N GLN A 125 -12.77 4.98 -24.36
CA GLN A 125 -14.10 5.58 -24.26
C GLN A 125 -14.08 7.06 -23.89
N HIS A 126 -13.09 7.52 -23.08
CA HIS A 126 -13.02 8.92 -22.69
C HIS A 126 -11.60 9.36 -22.33
N PRO A 127 -11.09 10.51 -22.85
CA PRO A 127 -9.70 10.97 -22.66
C PRO A 127 -9.30 11.24 -21.20
N VAL A 128 -10.25 11.44 -20.30
CA VAL A 128 -9.96 11.65 -18.88
C VAL A 128 -9.27 10.44 -18.25
N PHE A 129 -9.54 9.23 -18.76
CA PHE A 129 -8.95 8.01 -18.24
C PHE A 129 -7.46 7.89 -18.57
N ASP A 130 -7.01 8.36 -19.74
CA ASP A 130 -5.57 8.49 -20.04
C ASP A 130 -4.86 9.38 -19.04
N ARG A 131 -5.45 10.54 -18.75
CA ARG A 131 -4.90 11.46 -17.76
C ARG A 131 -4.84 10.83 -16.37
N LEU A 132 -5.91 10.16 -15.97
CA LEU A 132 -6.01 9.49 -14.68
C LEU A 132 -4.98 8.36 -14.58
N GLY A 133 -4.92 7.47 -15.59
CA GLY A 133 -3.99 6.35 -15.64
C GLY A 133 -2.54 6.80 -15.59
N ARG A 134 -2.18 7.85 -16.35
CA ARG A 134 -0.86 8.44 -16.32
C ARG A 134 -0.51 8.99 -14.93
N LYS A 135 -1.40 9.73 -14.29
CA LYS A 135 -1.18 10.30 -12.95
C LYS A 135 -1.05 9.24 -11.87
N LEU A 136 -1.87 8.20 -11.95
CA LEU A 136 -1.77 7.03 -11.08
C LEU A 136 -0.42 6.31 -11.28
N GLY A 137 -0.02 6.11 -12.53
CA GLY A 137 1.25 5.48 -12.89
C GLY A 137 2.47 6.29 -12.40
N GLU A 138 2.47 7.62 -12.61
CA GLU A 138 3.50 8.54 -12.11
C GLU A 138 3.63 8.40 -10.58
N TRP A 139 2.51 8.46 -9.85
CA TRP A 139 2.51 8.33 -8.39
C TRP A 139 3.06 6.97 -7.92
N TRP A 140 2.65 5.88 -8.57
CA TRP A 140 3.16 4.55 -8.23
C TRP A 140 4.65 4.39 -8.50
N LEU A 141 5.14 4.98 -9.60
CA LEU A 141 6.56 5.00 -9.93
C LEU A 141 7.35 5.72 -8.84
N GLU A 142 6.90 6.91 -8.43
CA GLU A 142 7.52 7.68 -7.34
C GLU A 142 7.60 6.87 -6.03
N GLN A 143 6.52 6.14 -5.67
CA GLN A 143 6.55 5.29 -4.47
C GLN A 143 7.58 4.16 -4.58
N LYS A 144 7.70 3.53 -5.75
CA LYS A 144 8.69 2.48 -6.01
C LYS A 144 10.12 2.99 -5.96
N GLU A 145 10.39 4.12 -6.60
CA GLU A 145 11.71 4.76 -6.57
C GLU A 145 12.11 5.17 -5.16
N ALA A 146 11.21 5.83 -4.43
CA ALA A 146 11.46 6.22 -3.05
C ALA A 146 11.79 5.02 -2.16
N ARG A 147 11.09 3.88 -2.37
CA ARG A 147 11.39 2.64 -1.67
C ARG A 147 12.74 2.06 -2.07
N ALA A 148 13.06 2.01 -3.36
CA ALA A 148 14.34 1.50 -3.86
C ALA A 148 15.52 2.31 -3.29
N LEU A 149 15.43 3.64 -3.31
CA LEU A 149 16.42 4.54 -2.71
C LEU A 149 16.56 4.32 -1.20
N ALA A 150 15.46 4.12 -0.48
CA ALA A 150 15.51 3.84 0.94
C ALA A 150 16.26 2.53 1.25
N PHE A 151 16.11 1.50 0.42
CA PHE A 151 16.87 0.25 0.58
C PHE A 151 18.35 0.40 0.26
N GLN A 152 18.73 1.33 -0.63
CA GLN A 152 20.12 1.57 -0.99
C GLN A 152 20.86 2.50 -0.01
N GLN A 153 20.17 3.50 0.54
CA GLN A 153 20.79 4.62 1.25
C GLN A 153 20.53 4.65 2.75
N GLN A 154 19.48 3.96 3.22
CA GLN A 154 19.06 3.99 4.62
C GLN A 154 19.40 2.68 5.34
N ASP A 155 19.81 2.79 6.59
CA ASP A 155 19.87 1.64 7.47
C ASP A 155 18.47 1.16 7.91
N ALA A 156 18.41 0.06 8.66
CA ALA A 156 17.13 -0.53 9.09
C ALA A 156 16.33 0.39 10.02
N LYS A 157 17.02 1.18 10.85
CA LYS A 157 16.41 2.12 11.81
C LYS A 157 15.82 3.31 11.05
N GLU A 158 16.58 3.89 10.14
CA GLU A 158 16.14 5.01 9.29
C GLU A 158 14.95 4.63 8.42
N ARG A 159 14.95 3.42 7.82
CA ARG A 159 13.79 2.91 7.07
C ARG A 159 12.55 2.77 7.95
N TYR A 160 12.70 2.31 9.21
CA TYR A 160 11.58 2.23 10.12
C TYR A 160 11.05 3.61 10.53
N GLU A 161 11.93 4.56 10.83
CA GLU A 161 11.55 5.95 11.16
C GLU A 161 10.81 6.60 9.99
N THR A 162 11.33 6.46 8.76
CA THR A 162 10.66 6.93 7.54
C THR A 162 9.28 6.26 7.36
N PHE A 163 9.18 4.95 7.61
CA PHE A 163 7.90 4.24 7.52
C PHE A 163 6.87 4.78 8.51
N VAL A 164 7.26 4.98 9.77
CA VAL A 164 6.38 5.53 10.83
C VAL A 164 5.90 6.93 10.49
N GLN A 165 6.80 7.79 10.02
CA GLN A 165 6.48 9.17 9.64
C GLN A 165 5.50 9.25 8.46
N ARG A 166 5.73 8.43 7.44
CA ARG A 166 4.90 8.44 6.22
C ARG A 166 3.59 7.70 6.38
N ASN A 167 3.53 6.71 7.28
CA ASN A 167 2.39 5.80 7.41
C ASN A 167 1.94 5.60 8.87
N PRO A 168 1.60 6.67 9.61
CA PRO A 168 1.27 6.57 11.04
C PRO A 168 0.08 5.65 11.31
N VAL A 169 -0.88 5.60 10.38
CA VAL A 169 -2.07 4.74 10.48
C VAL A 169 -1.69 3.26 10.38
N LEU A 170 -0.75 2.90 9.50
CA LEU A 170 -0.33 1.50 9.31
C LEU A 170 0.39 0.93 10.53
N VAL A 171 1.13 1.76 11.27
CA VAL A 171 1.88 1.32 12.46
C VAL A 171 0.96 0.71 13.52
N GLN A 172 -0.28 1.16 13.59
CA GLN A 172 -1.28 0.67 14.55
C GLN A 172 -2.09 -0.52 14.03
N ARG A 173 -2.22 -0.66 12.70
CA ARG A 173 -3.08 -1.66 12.04
C ARG A 173 -2.30 -2.88 11.55
N VAL A 174 -1.03 -2.70 11.19
CA VAL A 174 -0.19 -3.76 10.64
C VAL A 174 0.60 -4.47 11.74
N SER A 175 0.58 -5.79 11.76
CA SER A 175 1.37 -6.57 12.71
C SER A 175 2.88 -6.38 12.49
N GLN A 176 3.68 -6.54 13.54
CA GLN A 176 5.14 -6.37 13.48
C GLN A 176 5.82 -7.30 12.46
N ILE A 177 5.30 -8.51 12.29
CA ILE A 177 5.82 -9.46 11.29
C ILE A 177 5.67 -8.89 9.86
N HIS A 178 4.54 -8.25 9.56
CA HIS A 178 4.33 -7.65 8.25
C HIS A 178 5.13 -6.38 8.04
N ILE A 179 5.29 -5.55 9.08
CA ILE A 179 6.16 -4.35 9.02
C ILE A 179 7.63 -4.79 8.84
N ALA A 180 8.13 -5.75 9.60
CA ALA A 180 9.49 -6.26 9.45
C ALA A 180 9.75 -6.80 8.04
N SER A 181 8.82 -7.62 7.52
CA SER A 181 8.86 -8.12 6.15
C SER A 181 8.90 -7.00 5.11
N TYR A 182 8.08 -5.96 5.28
CA TYR A 182 8.06 -4.79 4.39
C TYR A 182 9.37 -4.02 4.41
N LEU A 183 10.01 -3.90 5.58
CA LEU A 183 11.29 -3.20 5.78
C LEU A 183 12.51 -4.06 5.42
N GLY A 184 12.33 -5.35 5.07
CA GLY A 184 13.43 -6.27 4.75
C GLY A 184 14.29 -6.61 5.96
N ILE A 185 13.71 -6.69 7.16
CA ILE A 185 14.40 -7.03 8.41
C ILE A 185 13.68 -8.14 9.17
N THR A 186 14.33 -8.70 10.18
CA THR A 186 13.70 -9.67 11.08
C THR A 186 12.83 -8.99 12.13
N GLU A 187 11.85 -9.71 12.67
CA GLU A 187 11.02 -9.24 13.78
C GLU A 187 11.85 -8.88 15.01
N VAL A 188 12.93 -9.63 15.27
CA VAL A 188 13.87 -9.36 16.36
C VAL A 188 14.58 -8.02 16.14
N SER A 189 15.04 -7.75 14.92
CA SER A 189 15.66 -6.47 14.55
C SER A 189 14.67 -5.31 14.72
N LEU A 190 13.43 -5.46 14.24
CA LEU A 190 12.38 -4.46 14.41
C LEU A 190 12.09 -4.18 15.90
N SER A 191 11.98 -5.23 16.72
CA SER A 191 11.76 -5.09 18.17
C SER A 191 12.90 -4.31 18.85
N ARG A 192 14.16 -4.56 18.46
CA ARG A 192 15.33 -3.82 18.98
C ARG A 192 15.27 -2.34 18.58
N ILE A 193 14.99 -2.04 17.32
CA ILE A 193 14.85 -0.66 16.82
C ILE A 193 13.77 0.08 17.60
N ARG A 194 12.59 -0.50 17.75
CA ARG A 194 11.47 0.10 18.49
C ARG A 194 11.84 0.39 19.95
N ARG A 195 12.55 -0.54 20.59
CA ARG A 195 13.03 -0.34 21.98
C ARG A 195 14.06 0.78 22.08
N GLN A 196 14.94 0.92 21.11
CA GLN A 196 15.91 2.02 21.06
C GLN A 196 15.23 3.37 20.92
N LEU A 197 14.22 3.48 20.04
CA LEU A 197 13.47 4.72 19.79
C LEU A 197 12.54 5.08 20.96
N ALA A 198 12.04 4.10 21.70
CA ALA A 198 11.19 4.33 22.87
C ALA A 198 11.98 4.77 24.13
N ARG A 199 13.31 4.66 24.13
CA ARG A 199 14.13 5.15 25.24
C ARG A 199 14.27 6.66 25.13
N PRO A 200 13.89 7.46 26.17
CA PRO A 200 14.24 8.87 26.21
C PRO A 200 15.76 8.99 26.07
N SER A 201 16.24 9.92 25.27
CA SER A 201 17.65 10.28 25.24
C SER A 201 18.00 10.93 26.58
N TRP A 202 18.41 10.12 27.53
CA TRP A 202 18.96 10.65 28.76
C TRP A 202 20.25 11.40 28.41
N PRO A 203 20.40 12.70 28.77
CA PRO A 203 21.64 13.41 28.55
C PRO A 203 22.74 12.63 29.25
N ARG A 204 23.80 12.23 28.54
CA ARG A 204 25.00 11.72 29.14
C ARG A 204 25.49 12.85 30.03
N HIS A 205 25.49 12.63 31.36
CA HIS A 205 26.11 13.53 32.27
C HIS A 205 27.57 13.67 31.81
N SER A 206 27.94 14.89 31.36
CA SER A 206 29.32 15.28 31.24
C SER A 206 29.96 15.08 32.62
N GLU A 207 30.97 14.22 32.71
CA GLU A 207 31.78 14.08 33.89
C GLU A 207 32.29 15.47 34.33
N PRO A 208 32.22 15.82 35.60
CA PRO A 208 32.77 17.09 36.05
C PRO A 208 34.30 17.05 35.83
N ALA A 209 34.80 18.01 35.05
CA ALA A 209 36.22 18.25 34.91
C ALA A 209 36.81 18.37 36.31
N THR A 210 37.63 17.41 36.70
CA THR A 210 38.47 17.49 37.92
C THR A 210 39.35 18.71 37.81
N ALA A 211 39.01 19.73 38.57
CA ALA A 211 39.83 20.90 38.77
C ALA A 211 41.16 20.46 39.44
N ASN A 212 42.23 20.46 38.68
CA ASN A 212 43.57 20.28 39.20
C ASN A 212 44.00 21.60 39.84
N ARG A 213 44.02 21.61 41.17
CA ARG A 213 44.70 22.67 41.94
C ARG A 213 46.18 22.34 41.93
N ARG A 214 46.96 23.20 41.32
CA ARG A 214 48.24 23.72 41.87
C ARG A 214 48.65 24.98 41.12
#